data_ec11f579075dc4fac2e1a7d032c27ee1
#
_entry.id   ec11f579075dc4fac2e1a7d032c27ee1
#
_cell.length_a   1.000
_cell.length_b   1.000
_cell.length_c   1.000
_cell.angle_alpha   90.00
_cell.angle_beta   90.00
_cell.angle_gamma   90.00
#
_symmetry.space_group_name_H-M   'P 1'
#
loop_
_entity.id
_entity.type
_entity.pdbx_description
1 polymer ?
#
loop_
_entity_poly.entity_id
_entity_poly.type
_entity_poly.pdbx_seq_one_letter_code
_entity_poly.pdbx_strand_id
1 'polypeptide(L)'
;ALGARPKFWAQLSSDGKQMILGDRGATPQGFSPILLKFAPRQGDQNEPFYEAACLSLVSRYGVPAARAQLLTQSDCVALAVHRFDRLPSGRRIHMQSVAALLQINFRVPSLDYLDLVKLSTRLSGAPQKELIFRQACMNVALCNRDDHAKNFAFCMDSLGVWQISPAFDISPNQGPNGWHTMTVAGEGQRITKEHLLHLSLIHI
;
A
#
# COMPACT_ATOMS: atom_id res chain seq x y z
N ALA A 1 -15.71 4.42 -0.23
CA ALA A 1 -14.24 4.38 -0.13
C ALA A 1 -13.77 5.54 0.73
N LEU A 2 -12.95 5.28 1.72
CA LEU A 2 -12.38 6.31 2.60
C LEU A 2 -11.06 6.79 1.97
N GLY A 3 -10.93 8.08 1.70
CA GLY A 3 -9.73 8.70 1.16
C GLY A 3 -10.04 9.95 0.35
N ALA A 4 -9.07 10.87 0.22
CA ALA A 4 -9.25 12.18 -0.39
C ALA A 4 -9.52 12.15 -1.91
N ARG A 5 -9.15 11.05 -2.59
CA ARG A 5 -9.25 10.91 -4.06
C ARG A 5 -10.49 10.11 -4.47
N PRO A 6 -11.13 10.45 -5.61
CA PRO A 6 -12.21 9.64 -6.17
C PRO A 6 -11.73 8.22 -6.45
N LYS A 7 -12.44 7.23 -5.91
CA LYS A 7 -12.10 5.82 -6.12
C LYS A 7 -13.34 4.95 -6.09
N PHE A 8 -13.33 3.88 -6.91
CA PHE A 8 -14.45 2.97 -7.06
C PHE A 8 -13.99 1.52 -7.05
N TRP A 9 -14.81 0.66 -6.49
CA TRP A 9 -14.64 -0.79 -6.68
C TRP A 9 -15.16 -1.17 -8.06
N ALA A 10 -14.40 -1.99 -8.77
CA ALA A 10 -14.77 -2.50 -10.07
C ALA A 10 -14.16 -3.90 -10.30
N GLN A 11 -14.54 -4.52 -11.40
CA GLN A 11 -13.96 -5.75 -11.90
C GLN A 11 -13.50 -5.51 -13.33
N LEU A 12 -12.24 -5.81 -13.63
CA LEU A 12 -11.62 -5.57 -14.93
C LEU A 12 -11.37 -6.89 -15.64
N SER A 13 -11.73 -6.97 -16.93
CA SER A 13 -11.42 -8.13 -17.75
C SER A 13 -9.92 -8.32 -17.93
N SER A 14 -9.49 -9.55 -18.17
CA SER A 14 -8.07 -9.90 -18.32
C SER A 14 -7.38 -9.19 -19.49
N ASP A 15 -8.13 -8.83 -20.53
CA ASP A 15 -7.65 -8.03 -21.66
C ASP A 15 -7.70 -6.50 -21.42
N GLY A 16 -8.22 -6.07 -20.26
CA GLY A 16 -8.33 -4.66 -19.87
C GLY A 16 -9.38 -3.85 -20.61
N LYS A 17 -10.23 -4.48 -21.45
CA LYS A 17 -11.17 -3.77 -22.33
C LYS A 17 -12.57 -3.61 -21.76
N GLN A 18 -12.93 -4.45 -20.79
CA GLN A 18 -14.27 -4.42 -20.18
C GLN A 18 -14.17 -4.19 -18.68
N MET A 19 -15.11 -3.43 -18.16
CA MET A 19 -15.18 -3.11 -16.73
C MET A 19 -16.63 -3.23 -16.24
N ILE A 20 -16.77 -3.87 -15.07
CA ILE A 20 -18.04 -3.95 -14.33
C ILE A 20 -17.86 -3.13 -13.05
N LEU A 21 -18.69 -2.11 -12.84
CA LEU A 21 -18.62 -1.28 -11.64
C LEU A 21 -19.20 -2.00 -10.42
N GLY A 22 -18.52 -1.83 -9.29
CA GLY A 22 -18.89 -2.45 -8.02
C GLY A 22 -18.12 -3.74 -7.74
N ASP A 23 -18.28 -4.27 -6.52
CA ASP A 23 -17.68 -5.54 -6.08
C ASP A 23 -18.72 -6.49 -5.46
N ARG A 24 -20.00 -6.31 -5.80
CA ARG A 24 -21.10 -7.17 -5.35
C ARG A 24 -21.20 -8.40 -6.23
N GLY A 25 -21.35 -9.57 -5.58
CA GLY A 25 -21.51 -10.85 -6.25
C GLY A 25 -20.17 -11.55 -6.55
N ALA A 26 -20.27 -12.64 -7.32
CA ALA A 26 -19.09 -13.41 -7.76
C ALA A 26 -18.37 -12.64 -8.88
N THR A 27 -17.04 -12.75 -8.87
CA THR A 27 -16.23 -12.22 -9.97
C THR A 27 -16.44 -13.12 -11.20
N PRO A 28 -16.87 -12.58 -12.35
CA PRO A 28 -17.02 -13.39 -13.55
C PRO A 28 -15.69 -14.00 -14.00
N GLN A 29 -15.77 -15.13 -14.70
CA GLN A 29 -14.57 -15.74 -15.28
C GLN A 29 -13.86 -14.74 -16.22
N GLY A 30 -12.54 -14.64 -16.11
CA GLY A 30 -11.74 -13.71 -16.91
C GLY A 30 -11.74 -12.27 -16.40
N PHE A 31 -12.35 -11.99 -15.24
CA PHE A 31 -12.29 -10.69 -14.59
C PHE A 31 -11.48 -10.76 -13.29
N SER A 32 -10.94 -9.61 -12.89
CA SER A 32 -10.22 -9.42 -11.62
C SER A 32 -10.78 -8.24 -10.85
N PRO A 33 -11.02 -8.36 -9.54
CA PRO A 33 -11.42 -7.24 -8.71
C PRO A 33 -10.33 -6.19 -8.63
N ILE A 34 -10.69 -4.92 -8.83
CA ILE A 34 -9.79 -3.77 -8.78
C ILE A 34 -10.35 -2.66 -7.91
N LEU A 35 -9.44 -1.81 -7.45
CA LEU A 35 -9.74 -0.47 -6.99
C LEU A 35 -9.34 0.51 -8.10
N LEU A 36 -10.31 1.20 -8.66
CA LEU A 36 -10.09 2.22 -9.67
C LEU A 36 -9.90 3.57 -8.98
N LYS A 37 -8.78 4.23 -9.24
CA LYS A 37 -8.40 5.53 -8.67
C LYS A 37 -8.28 6.56 -9.79
N PHE A 38 -8.80 7.75 -9.55
CA PHE A 38 -8.72 8.88 -10.47
C PHE A 38 -7.89 10.00 -9.85
N ALA A 39 -7.34 10.85 -10.69
CA ALA A 39 -6.79 12.11 -10.26
C ALA A 39 -7.88 12.96 -9.57
N PRO A 40 -7.54 13.81 -8.60
CA PRO A 40 -8.48 14.73 -8.00
C PRO A 40 -8.97 15.74 -9.05
N ARG A 41 -10.23 16.20 -8.94
CA ARG A 41 -10.78 17.21 -9.87
C ARG A 41 -9.98 18.50 -9.89
N GLN A 42 -9.41 18.86 -8.73
CA GLN A 42 -8.50 20.00 -8.57
C GLN A 42 -7.22 19.45 -7.95
N GLY A 43 -6.10 19.55 -8.69
CA GLY A 43 -4.82 19.01 -8.26
C GLY A 43 -4.02 18.44 -9.43
N ASP A 44 -2.98 17.68 -9.10
CA ASP A 44 -2.10 17.09 -10.11
C ASP A 44 -2.78 15.92 -10.83
N GLN A 45 -2.99 16.09 -12.12
CA GLN A 45 -3.61 15.08 -12.99
C GLN A 45 -2.67 13.89 -13.24
N ASN A 46 -1.39 14.00 -12.88
CA ASN A 46 -0.40 12.93 -13.05
C ASN A 46 -0.36 11.93 -11.87
N GLU A 47 -1.15 12.13 -10.83
CA GLU A 47 -1.15 11.23 -9.67
C GLU A 47 -1.32 9.74 -10.00
N PRO A 48 -2.20 9.30 -10.94
CA PRO A 48 -2.28 7.90 -11.33
C PRO A 48 -0.97 7.36 -11.91
N PHE A 49 -0.22 8.18 -12.65
CA PHE A 49 1.08 7.81 -13.23
C PHE A 49 2.14 7.67 -12.13
N TYR A 50 2.17 8.58 -11.16
CA TYR A 50 3.14 8.51 -10.05
C TYR A 50 2.93 7.24 -9.21
N GLU A 51 1.69 6.94 -8.84
CA GLU A 51 1.42 5.72 -8.07
C GLU A 51 1.76 4.46 -8.87
N ALA A 52 1.41 4.40 -10.17
CA ALA A 52 1.78 3.29 -11.05
C ALA A 52 3.29 3.08 -11.11
N ALA A 53 4.05 4.16 -11.33
CA ALA A 53 5.51 4.14 -11.40
C ALA A 53 6.13 3.70 -10.07
N CYS A 54 5.65 4.26 -8.95
CA CYS A 54 6.15 3.91 -7.62
C CYS A 54 5.90 2.43 -7.28
N LEU A 55 4.70 1.91 -7.53
CA LEU A 55 4.40 0.49 -7.29
C LEU A 55 5.27 -0.43 -8.14
N SER A 56 5.54 -0.04 -9.40
CA SER A 56 6.45 -0.77 -10.29
C SER A 56 7.88 -0.77 -9.75
N LEU A 57 8.40 0.40 -9.31
CA LEU A 57 9.74 0.52 -8.73
C LEU A 57 9.86 -0.30 -7.45
N VAL A 58 8.92 -0.17 -6.54
CA VAL A 58 8.88 -0.92 -5.27
C VAL A 58 8.97 -2.43 -5.52
N SER A 59 8.19 -2.92 -6.50
CA SER A 59 8.23 -4.33 -6.91
C SER A 59 9.60 -4.75 -7.47
N ARG A 60 10.22 -3.90 -8.31
CA ARG A 60 11.55 -4.17 -8.89
C ARG A 60 12.66 -4.24 -7.85
N TYR A 61 12.52 -3.52 -6.75
CA TYR A 61 13.47 -3.54 -5.63
C TYR A 61 13.13 -4.58 -4.55
N GLY A 62 12.33 -5.59 -4.91
CA GLY A 62 12.11 -6.79 -4.09
C GLY A 62 11.11 -6.62 -2.95
N VAL A 63 10.25 -5.59 -3.00
CA VAL A 63 9.10 -5.47 -2.11
C VAL A 63 7.85 -5.90 -2.88
N PRO A 64 7.12 -6.94 -2.47
CA PRO A 64 5.85 -7.27 -3.08
C PRO A 64 4.93 -6.05 -3.10
N ALA A 65 4.41 -5.69 -4.26
CA ALA A 65 3.52 -4.54 -4.43
C ALA A 65 2.22 -4.94 -5.12
N ALA A 66 1.16 -4.21 -4.83
CA ALA A 66 -0.12 -4.39 -5.51
C ALA A 66 0.06 -4.18 -7.01
N ARG A 67 -0.39 -5.15 -7.81
CA ARG A 67 -0.35 -5.02 -9.27
C ARG A 67 -1.25 -3.86 -9.69
N ALA A 68 -0.72 -2.97 -10.51
CA ALA A 68 -1.44 -1.81 -10.99
C ALA A 68 -1.22 -1.62 -12.49
N GLN A 69 -2.22 -1.04 -13.17
CA GLN A 69 -2.13 -0.66 -14.57
C GLN A 69 -2.90 0.63 -14.83
N LEU A 70 -2.41 1.43 -15.77
CA LEU A 70 -3.10 2.62 -16.23
C LEU A 70 -4.16 2.23 -17.25
N LEU A 71 -5.33 2.85 -17.10
CA LEU A 71 -6.43 2.76 -18.04
C LEU A 71 -6.66 4.15 -18.61
N THR A 72 -6.65 4.25 -19.95
CA THR A 72 -6.86 5.52 -20.64
C THR A 72 -8.12 5.41 -21.50
N GLN A 73 -9.03 6.36 -21.34
CA GLN A 73 -10.20 6.49 -22.18
C GLN A 73 -10.43 7.97 -22.49
N SER A 74 -10.34 8.36 -23.76
CA SER A 74 -10.34 9.77 -24.18
C SER A 74 -9.29 10.56 -23.37
N ASP A 75 -9.70 11.64 -22.71
CA ASP A 75 -8.80 12.48 -21.90
C ASP A 75 -8.74 12.07 -20.42
N CYS A 76 -9.35 10.93 -20.06
CA CYS A 76 -9.38 10.46 -18.68
C CYS A 76 -8.38 9.34 -18.49
N VAL A 77 -7.52 9.49 -17.47
CA VAL A 77 -6.59 8.44 -17.02
C VAL A 77 -6.98 8.01 -15.62
N ALA A 78 -7.05 6.71 -15.43
CA ALA A 78 -7.30 6.09 -14.14
C ALA A 78 -6.25 5.02 -13.83
N LEU A 79 -5.99 4.80 -12.56
CA LEU A 79 -5.17 3.70 -12.08
C LEU A 79 -6.06 2.56 -11.60
N ALA A 80 -5.95 1.41 -12.23
CA ALA A 80 -6.56 0.17 -11.79
C ALA A 80 -5.57 -0.60 -10.91
N VAL A 81 -5.82 -0.65 -9.60
CA VAL A 81 -5.02 -1.41 -8.63
C VAL A 81 -5.73 -2.72 -8.37
N HIS A 82 -5.09 -3.86 -8.70
CA HIS A 82 -5.65 -5.18 -8.47
C HIS A 82 -5.71 -5.49 -6.97
N ARG A 83 -6.81 -6.06 -6.55
CA ARG A 83 -7.04 -6.42 -5.16
C ARG A 83 -6.32 -7.69 -4.80
N PHE A 84 -5.28 -7.60 -3.99
CA PHE A 84 -4.54 -8.75 -3.47
C PHE A 84 -5.29 -9.51 -2.37
N ASP A 85 -6.33 -8.91 -1.79
CA ASP A 85 -7.20 -9.53 -0.80
C ASP A 85 -8.37 -10.34 -1.42
N ARG A 86 -8.31 -10.55 -2.73
CA ARG A 86 -9.29 -11.32 -3.51
C ARG A 86 -8.58 -12.38 -4.36
N LEU A 87 -8.92 -13.63 -4.12
CA LEU A 87 -8.38 -14.74 -4.91
C LEU A 87 -9.21 -14.95 -6.19
N PRO A 88 -8.61 -15.51 -7.26
CA PRO A 88 -9.33 -15.85 -8.49
C PRO A 88 -10.54 -16.77 -8.26
N SER A 89 -10.53 -17.58 -7.21
CA SER A 89 -11.63 -18.44 -6.79
C SER A 89 -12.83 -17.66 -6.21
N GLY A 90 -12.76 -16.32 -6.09
CA GLY A 90 -13.76 -15.49 -5.41
C GLY A 90 -13.61 -15.48 -3.88
N ARG A 91 -12.70 -16.27 -3.31
CA ARG A 91 -12.43 -16.25 -1.87
C ARG A 91 -11.80 -14.92 -1.45
N ARG A 92 -12.12 -14.50 -0.23
CA ARG A 92 -11.56 -13.29 0.38
C ARG A 92 -10.44 -13.66 1.35
N ILE A 93 -9.34 -12.92 1.28
CA ILE A 93 -8.28 -12.99 2.29
C ILE A 93 -8.64 -12.02 3.39
N HIS A 94 -8.57 -12.45 4.64
CA HIS A 94 -8.73 -11.55 5.78
C HIS A 94 -7.57 -10.55 5.80
N MET A 95 -7.89 -9.26 5.85
CA MET A 95 -6.89 -8.19 5.82
C MET A 95 -7.24 -7.14 6.87
N GLN A 96 -6.23 -6.72 7.63
CA GLN A 96 -6.38 -5.60 8.56
C GLN A 96 -5.22 -4.61 8.40
N SER A 97 -5.54 -3.31 8.42
CA SER A 97 -4.50 -2.28 8.47
C SER A 97 -3.83 -2.25 9.84
N VAL A 98 -2.58 -1.77 9.87
CA VAL A 98 -1.85 -1.55 11.12
C VAL A 98 -2.62 -0.62 12.06
N ALA A 99 -3.28 0.40 11.53
CA ALA A 99 -4.13 1.28 12.32
C ALA A 99 -5.27 0.52 13.02
N ALA A 100 -5.88 -0.47 12.36
CA ALA A 100 -6.94 -1.29 12.93
C ALA A 100 -6.39 -2.29 13.95
N LEU A 101 -5.28 -2.94 13.66
CA LEU A 101 -4.63 -3.91 14.55
C LEU A 101 -4.18 -3.28 15.86
N LEU A 102 -3.65 -2.06 15.80
CA LEU A 102 -3.16 -1.33 16.96
C LEU A 102 -4.23 -0.42 17.59
N GLN A 103 -5.41 -0.31 16.99
CA GLN A 103 -6.52 0.57 17.42
C GLN A 103 -6.11 2.03 17.59
N ILE A 104 -5.25 2.53 16.67
CA ILE A 104 -4.72 3.89 16.72
C ILE A 104 -5.38 4.81 15.70
N ASN A 105 -5.38 6.12 16.02
CA ASN A 105 -5.80 7.13 15.08
C ASN A 105 -4.68 7.43 14.07
N PHE A 106 -4.82 6.93 12.85
CA PHE A 106 -3.82 7.09 11.79
C PHE A 106 -3.54 8.56 11.39
N ARG A 107 -4.40 9.51 11.76
CA ARG A 107 -4.19 10.94 11.51
C ARG A 107 -3.18 11.57 12.48
N VAL A 108 -2.84 10.86 13.55
CA VAL A 108 -1.85 11.29 14.53
C VAL A 108 -0.58 10.47 14.27
N PRO A 109 0.51 11.08 13.77
CA PRO A 109 1.79 10.40 13.63
C PRO A 109 2.26 9.87 14.98
N SER A 110 2.34 8.56 15.13
CA SER A 110 2.63 7.93 16.42
C SER A 110 3.40 6.62 16.30
N LEU A 111 3.78 6.21 15.09
CA LEU A 111 4.47 4.96 14.84
C LEU A 111 5.85 5.17 14.25
N ASP A 112 6.73 4.24 14.58
CA ASP A 112 8.01 4.02 13.93
C ASP A 112 7.97 2.75 13.09
N TYR A 113 8.79 2.65 12.04
CA TYR A 113 8.94 1.41 11.27
C TYR A 113 9.36 0.22 12.13
N LEU A 114 10.06 0.47 13.25
CA LEU A 114 10.35 -0.54 14.25
C LEU A 114 9.09 -1.17 14.85
N ASP A 115 8.03 -0.40 15.03
CA ASP A 115 6.76 -0.92 15.56
C ASP A 115 6.10 -1.88 14.58
N LEU A 116 6.26 -1.66 13.26
CA LEU A 116 5.84 -2.63 12.25
C LEU A 116 6.63 -3.94 12.34
N VAL A 117 7.94 -3.87 12.57
CA VAL A 117 8.79 -5.06 12.75
C VAL A 117 8.35 -5.84 13.98
N LYS A 118 8.13 -5.17 15.11
CA LYS A 118 7.62 -5.79 16.34
C LYS A 118 6.25 -6.43 16.13
N LEU A 119 5.34 -5.72 15.45
CA LEU A 119 4.00 -6.23 15.14
C LEU A 119 4.07 -7.47 14.25
N SER A 120 4.91 -7.47 13.21
CA SER A 120 5.08 -8.63 12.33
C SER A 120 5.56 -9.86 13.10
N THR A 121 6.51 -9.69 14.00
CA THR A 121 7.00 -10.79 14.85
C THR A 121 5.90 -11.37 15.76
N ARG A 122 5.06 -10.50 16.34
CA ARG A 122 3.94 -10.94 17.18
C ARG A 122 2.85 -11.67 16.41
N LEU A 123 2.60 -11.27 15.16
CA LEU A 123 1.52 -11.84 14.34
C LEU A 123 1.93 -13.13 13.62
N SER A 124 3.14 -13.19 13.08
CA SER A 124 3.58 -14.30 12.22
C SER A 124 4.56 -15.26 12.91
N GLY A 125 5.02 -14.95 14.11
CA GLY A 125 6.07 -15.71 14.80
C GLY A 125 7.45 -15.62 14.13
N ALA A 126 7.55 -14.96 12.99
CA ALA A 126 8.80 -14.72 12.28
C ALA A 126 8.89 -13.27 11.83
N PRO A 127 10.03 -12.63 11.97
CA PRO A 127 10.17 -11.24 11.60
C PRO A 127 10.14 -11.10 10.06
N GLN A 128 9.28 -10.23 9.58
CA GLN A 128 9.26 -9.82 8.17
C GLN A 128 10.06 -8.52 8.01
N LYS A 129 11.10 -8.38 8.82
CA LYS A 129 11.88 -7.16 8.97
C LYS A 129 12.52 -6.70 7.66
N GLU A 130 12.99 -7.64 6.84
CA GLU A 130 13.62 -7.29 5.57
C GLU A 130 12.63 -6.60 4.61
N LEU A 131 11.40 -7.12 4.49
CA LEU A 131 10.38 -6.50 3.66
C LEU A 131 9.98 -5.12 4.19
N ILE A 132 9.81 -5.00 5.50
CA ILE A 132 9.47 -3.73 6.16
C ILE A 132 10.60 -2.72 5.99
N PHE A 133 11.85 -3.15 6.18
CA PHE A 133 13.03 -2.31 5.96
C PHE A 133 13.13 -1.83 4.51
N ARG A 134 12.98 -2.73 3.53
CA ARG A 134 12.98 -2.37 2.12
C ARG A 134 11.86 -1.39 1.79
N GLN A 135 10.66 -1.60 2.35
CA GLN A 135 9.53 -0.68 2.14
C GLN A 135 9.80 0.70 2.78
N ALA A 136 10.42 0.75 3.96
CA ALA A 136 10.87 2.01 4.57
C ALA A 136 11.87 2.75 3.67
N CYS A 137 12.90 2.05 3.18
CA CYS A 137 13.86 2.62 2.22
C CYS A 137 13.17 3.18 0.97
N MET A 138 12.22 2.44 0.41
CA MET A 138 11.48 2.88 -0.78
C MET A 138 10.59 4.09 -0.49
N ASN A 139 9.88 4.13 0.64
CA ASN A 139 9.06 5.29 1.01
C ASN A 139 9.92 6.55 1.20
N VAL A 140 11.10 6.42 1.81
CA VAL A 140 12.05 7.54 1.95
C VAL A 140 12.59 7.98 0.59
N ALA A 141 13.06 7.05 -0.24
CA ALA A 141 13.65 7.34 -1.56
C ALA A 141 12.65 7.95 -2.54
N LEU A 142 11.38 7.52 -2.48
CA LEU A 142 10.29 8.02 -3.31
C LEU A 142 9.60 9.26 -2.74
N CYS A 143 10.07 9.77 -1.60
CA CYS A 143 9.41 10.87 -0.89
C CYS A 143 7.92 10.60 -0.60
N ASN A 144 7.54 9.34 -0.35
CA ASN A 144 6.20 8.98 0.06
C ASN A 144 6.03 9.27 1.55
N ARG A 145 5.70 10.51 1.90
CA ARG A 145 5.53 10.94 3.29
C ARG A 145 4.11 10.72 3.85
N ASP A 146 3.20 10.22 3.03
CA ASP A 146 1.87 9.77 3.47
C ASP A 146 1.90 8.27 3.88
N ASP A 147 3.00 7.85 4.50
CA ASP A 147 3.29 6.49 4.95
C ASP A 147 2.61 6.17 6.29
N HIS A 148 1.34 6.53 6.42
CA HIS A 148 0.58 6.35 7.66
C HIS A 148 0.13 4.89 7.89
N ALA A 149 -0.26 4.58 9.14
CA ALA A 149 -0.62 3.24 9.60
C ALA A 149 -1.77 2.54 8.84
N LYS A 150 -2.55 3.25 8.02
CA LYS A 150 -3.56 2.64 7.13
C LYS A 150 -2.97 2.16 5.80
N ASN A 151 -1.80 2.66 5.41
CA ASN A 151 -1.11 2.26 4.18
C ASN A 151 -0.21 1.04 4.38
N PHE A 152 -0.25 0.47 5.58
CA PHE A 152 0.33 -0.84 5.91
C PHE A 152 -0.77 -1.78 6.40
N ALA A 153 -0.74 -3.01 5.91
CA ALA A 153 -1.71 -4.01 6.30
C ALA A 153 -1.06 -5.40 6.47
N PHE A 154 -1.75 -6.25 7.17
CA PHE A 154 -1.42 -7.67 7.27
C PHE A 154 -2.58 -8.49 6.70
N CYS A 155 -2.24 -9.53 5.97
CA CYS A 155 -3.17 -10.51 5.42
C CYS A 155 -3.03 -11.81 6.20
N MET A 156 -4.15 -12.47 6.47
CA MET A 156 -4.18 -13.76 7.14
C MET A 156 -4.67 -14.83 6.17
N ASP A 157 -3.92 -15.90 6.02
CA ASP A 157 -4.29 -17.02 5.18
C ASP A 157 -5.35 -17.93 5.85
N SER A 158 -5.72 -19.03 5.18
CA SER A 158 -6.71 -19.98 5.68
C SER A 158 -6.22 -20.82 6.87
N LEU A 159 -4.93 -20.79 7.16
CA LEU A 159 -4.30 -21.48 8.31
C LEU A 159 -4.12 -20.54 9.51
N GLY A 160 -4.55 -19.28 9.38
CA GLY A 160 -4.39 -18.27 10.43
C GLY A 160 -3.01 -17.62 10.45
N VAL A 161 -2.16 -17.85 9.44
CA VAL A 161 -0.82 -17.26 9.37
C VAL A 161 -0.90 -15.84 8.81
N TRP A 162 -0.37 -14.89 9.56
CA TRP A 162 -0.32 -13.49 9.17
C TRP A 162 0.97 -13.16 8.43
N GLN A 163 0.83 -12.38 7.36
CA GLN A 163 1.95 -11.84 6.60
C GLN A 163 1.68 -10.39 6.25
N ILE A 164 2.75 -9.58 6.14
CA ILE A 164 2.60 -8.22 5.64
C ILE A 164 2.02 -8.26 4.22
N SER A 165 1.07 -7.39 3.95
CA SER A 165 0.44 -7.30 2.62
C SER A 165 1.44 -6.81 1.57
N PRO A 166 1.18 -7.05 0.29
CA PRO A 166 1.83 -6.27 -0.76
C PRO A 166 1.69 -4.77 -0.47
N ALA A 167 2.73 -4.00 -0.81
CA ALA A 167 2.72 -2.55 -0.68
C ALA A 167 1.66 -1.93 -1.61
N PHE A 168 0.98 -0.90 -1.16
CA PHE A 168 -0.08 -0.20 -1.90
C PHE A 168 -0.11 1.27 -1.50
N ASP A 169 -0.75 2.10 -2.32
CA ASP A 169 -0.95 3.54 -2.04
C ASP A 169 0.40 4.26 -1.82
N ILE A 170 1.37 4.00 -2.71
CA ILE A 170 2.70 4.61 -2.70
C ILE A 170 2.77 5.65 -3.82
N SER A 171 2.93 6.91 -3.44
CA SER A 171 3.14 8.01 -4.37
C SER A 171 3.95 9.13 -3.70
N PRO A 172 4.70 9.95 -4.44
CA PRO A 172 5.37 11.11 -3.87
C PRO A 172 4.36 12.01 -3.15
N ASN A 173 4.66 12.37 -1.93
CA ASN A 173 3.78 13.20 -1.11
C ASN A 173 4.63 14.08 -0.18
N GLN A 174 4.25 15.35 -0.04
CA GLN A 174 4.98 16.30 0.81
C GLN A 174 4.84 15.99 2.30
N GLY A 175 3.82 15.23 2.68
CA GLY A 175 3.50 14.97 4.08
C GLY A 175 3.09 16.21 4.86
N PRO A 176 2.70 16.07 6.11
CA PRO A 176 2.38 17.19 6.98
C PRO A 176 3.66 17.97 7.32
N ASN A 177 3.77 19.20 6.85
CA ASN A 177 4.93 20.08 7.08
C ASN A 177 6.29 19.47 6.68
N GLY A 178 6.32 18.62 5.67
CA GLY A 178 7.54 17.96 5.22
C GLY A 178 7.96 16.73 6.06
N TRP A 179 7.11 16.23 6.94
CA TRP A 179 7.35 15.06 7.76
C TRP A 179 6.75 13.81 7.15
N HIS A 180 7.45 12.69 7.33
CA HIS A 180 6.85 11.37 7.20
C HIS A 180 5.82 11.14 8.30
N THR A 181 4.77 10.40 8.00
CA THR A 181 3.76 10.05 9.01
C THR A 181 4.26 8.97 9.96
N MET A 182 5.20 8.13 9.49
CA MET A 182 5.96 7.22 10.34
C MET A 182 7.41 7.66 10.45
N THR A 183 8.02 7.44 11.61
CA THR A 183 9.46 7.71 11.81
C THR A 183 10.32 6.48 11.45
N VAL A 184 11.59 6.74 11.17
CA VAL A 184 12.63 5.72 11.04
C VAL A 184 13.65 5.98 12.14
N ALA A 185 13.74 5.10 13.13
CA ALA A 185 14.58 5.26 14.30
C ALA A 185 14.38 6.63 15.01
N GLY A 186 13.11 7.04 15.13
CA GLY A 186 12.69 8.28 15.78
C GLY A 186 12.74 9.52 14.90
N GLU A 187 13.33 9.47 13.69
CA GLU A 187 13.42 10.61 12.77
C GLU A 187 12.33 10.55 11.69
N GLY A 188 11.61 11.65 11.46
CA GLY A 188 10.53 11.71 10.50
C GLY A 188 10.69 12.78 9.40
N GLN A 189 11.64 13.70 9.52
CA GLN A 189 11.80 14.81 8.56
C GLN A 189 13.09 14.71 7.75
N ARG A 190 14.20 14.43 8.42
CA ARG A 190 15.54 14.36 7.83
C ARG A 190 16.13 12.96 7.95
N ILE A 191 15.39 11.98 7.45
CA ILE A 191 15.80 10.58 7.50
C ILE A 191 17.07 10.41 6.69
N THR A 192 18.14 9.92 7.36
CA THR A 192 19.44 9.68 6.75
C THR A 192 19.71 8.17 6.61
N LYS A 193 20.83 7.84 5.96
CA LYS A 193 21.29 6.46 5.83
C LYS A 193 21.51 5.81 7.22
N GLU A 194 21.99 6.58 8.20
CA GLU A 194 22.25 6.10 9.56
C GLU A 194 20.96 5.66 10.26
N HIS A 195 19.87 6.40 10.10
CA HIS A 195 18.55 6.02 10.63
C HIS A 195 18.06 4.70 9.99
N LEU A 196 18.22 4.56 8.66
CA LEU A 196 17.86 3.33 7.95
C LEU A 196 18.76 2.15 8.38
N LEU A 197 20.07 2.36 8.53
CA LEU A 197 20.98 1.33 9.01
C LEU A 197 20.62 0.90 10.44
N HIS A 198 20.26 1.84 11.32
CA HIS A 198 19.80 1.53 12.67
C HIS A 198 18.56 0.61 12.62
N LEU A 199 17.57 0.92 11.81
CA LEU A 199 16.40 0.05 11.62
C LEU A 199 16.81 -1.36 11.14
N SER A 200 17.81 -1.48 10.25
CA SER A 200 18.27 -2.76 9.71
C SER A 200 19.00 -3.63 10.74
N LEU A 201 19.68 -3.01 11.71
CA LEU A 201 20.50 -3.68 12.71
C LEU A 201 19.71 -4.16 13.93
N ILE A 202 18.43 -3.77 14.03
CA ILE A 202 17.60 -4.19 15.17
C ILE A 202 17.33 -5.68 15.07
N HIS A 203 17.90 -6.42 16.01
CA HIS A 203 17.63 -7.83 16.23
C HIS A 203 16.51 -7.95 17.26
N ILE A 204 15.37 -8.43 16.83
CA ILE A 204 14.21 -8.72 17.68
C ILE A 204 14.04 -10.23 17.78
#